data_debefd24b1580c623972b44f7517b358
#
_entry.id   debefd24b1580c623972b44f7517b358
#
_cell.length_a   1.000
_cell.length_b   1.000
_cell.length_c   1.000
_cell.angle_alpha   90.00
_cell.angle_beta   90.00
_cell.angle_gamma   90.00
#
_symmetry.space_group_name_H-M   'P 1'
#
loop_
_entity.id
_entity.type
_entity.pdbx_description
1 polymer ?
#
loop_
_entity_poly.entity_id
_entity_poly.type
_entity_poly.pdbx_seq_one_letter_code
_entity_poly.pdbx_strand_id
1 'polypeptide(L)'
;MNLITVEGGKKEQRQIVEDVVSYMIQRQMPRMRTLDIHVTLKKIDDAYGYCMSESNREFEIEVDKRLGKNQFISTVIHEMVHVWQYATKQLTQKGCKEFWRGKDYTDAYYSNQPWERQALRMEKSILKEYKRDTKI
;
A
#
# COMPACT_ATOMS: atom_id res chain seq x y z
N MET A 1 -6.81 12.10 13.70
CA MET A 1 -7.08 12.31 12.26
C MET A 1 -5.97 11.68 11.43
N ASN A 2 -6.33 10.93 10.41
CA ASN A 2 -5.35 10.38 9.48
C ASN A 2 -4.90 11.47 8.49
N LEU A 3 -3.62 11.48 8.16
CA LEU A 3 -3.05 12.41 7.19
C LEU A 3 -2.71 11.65 5.91
N ILE A 4 -3.17 12.16 4.78
CA ILE A 4 -2.88 11.61 3.47
C ILE A 4 -2.32 12.76 2.62
N THR A 5 -1.07 12.62 2.18
CA THR A 5 -0.44 13.61 1.31
C THR A 5 0.01 12.92 0.02
N VAL A 6 -0.26 13.56 -1.10
CA VAL A 6 0.11 13.02 -2.42
C VAL A 6 0.85 14.08 -3.19
N GLU A 7 2.01 13.74 -3.74
CA GLU A 7 2.76 14.65 -4.59
C GLU A 7 3.19 13.98 -5.90
N GLY A 8 3.40 14.80 -6.91
CA GLY A 8 3.79 14.35 -8.25
C GLY A 8 2.59 13.93 -9.09
N GLY A 9 2.88 13.47 -10.29
CA GLY A 9 1.86 13.05 -11.22
C GLY A 9 0.89 14.15 -11.64
N LYS A 10 -0.24 13.74 -12.20
CA LYS A 10 -1.31 14.63 -12.61
C LYS A 10 -2.33 14.79 -11.49
N LYS A 11 -3.07 15.89 -11.51
CA LYS A 11 -4.13 16.17 -10.52
C LYS A 11 -5.12 15.01 -10.41
N GLU A 12 -5.53 14.45 -11.55
CA GLU A 12 -6.45 13.31 -11.60
C GLU A 12 -5.88 12.09 -10.90
N GLN A 13 -4.58 11.81 -11.09
CA GLN A 13 -3.89 10.70 -10.42
C GLN A 13 -3.83 10.91 -8.93
N ARG A 14 -3.55 12.12 -8.47
CA ARG A 14 -3.52 12.44 -7.04
C ARG A 14 -4.90 12.24 -6.40
N GLN A 15 -5.96 12.61 -7.11
CA GLN A 15 -7.32 12.40 -6.62
C GLN A 15 -7.65 10.90 -6.49
N ILE A 16 -7.26 10.12 -7.49
CA ILE A 16 -7.43 8.65 -7.44
C ILE A 16 -6.71 8.09 -6.21
N VAL A 17 -5.48 8.51 -5.94
CA VAL A 17 -4.72 8.03 -4.77
C VAL A 17 -5.46 8.36 -3.49
N GLU A 18 -5.92 9.60 -3.32
CA GLU A 18 -6.66 10.00 -2.12
C GLU A 18 -7.90 9.14 -1.92
N ASP A 19 -8.65 8.89 -2.99
CA ASP A 19 -9.87 8.07 -2.94
C ASP A 19 -9.56 6.62 -2.58
N VAL A 20 -8.55 6.03 -3.20
CA VAL A 20 -8.17 4.63 -2.95
C VAL A 20 -7.61 4.46 -1.54
N VAL A 21 -6.73 5.37 -1.10
CA VAL A 21 -6.15 5.31 0.25
C VAL A 21 -7.24 5.44 1.30
N SER A 22 -8.17 6.38 1.13
CA SER A 22 -9.30 6.55 2.05
C SER A 22 -10.18 5.30 2.09
N TYR A 23 -10.47 4.72 0.93
CA TYR A 23 -11.23 3.47 0.82
C TYR A 23 -10.54 2.34 1.59
N MET A 24 -9.22 2.21 1.42
CA MET A 24 -8.45 1.16 2.08
C MET A 24 -8.41 1.34 3.60
N ILE A 25 -8.25 2.57 4.08
CA ILE A 25 -8.28 2.85 5.51
C ILE A 25 -9.64 2.46 6.09
N GLN A 26 -10.72 2.87 5.44
CA GLN A 26 -12.07 2.57 5.90
C GLN A 26 -12.34 1.06 5.91
N ARG A 27 -11.85 0.34 4.90
CA ARG A 27 -12.07 -1.10 4.76
C ARG A 27 -11.23 -1.91 5.76
N GLN A 28 -9.94 -1.59 5.88
CA GLN A 28 -8.96 -2.41 6.61
C GLN A 28 -8.67 -1.90 8.01
N MET A 29 -8.78 -0.59 8.22
CA MET A 29 -8.30 0.05 9.45
C MET A 29 -9.28 1.13 9.94
N PRO A 30 -10.60 0.83 10.01
CA PRO A 30 -11.60 1.88 10.25
C PRO A 30 -11.48 2.57 11.61
N ARG A 31 -10.78 1.95 12.56
CA ARG A 31 -10.61 2.51 13.91
C ARG A 31 -9.32 3.28 14.09
N MET A 32 -8.42 3.25 13.09
CA MET A 32 -7.16 3.98 13.18
C MET A 32 -7.35 5.45 12.83
N ARG A 33 -6.77 6.34 13.66
CA ARG A 33 -6.95 7.79 13.54
C ARG A 33 -5.64 8.55 13.45
N THR A 34 -4.49 7.86 13.53
CA THR A 34 -3.18 8.48 13.60
C THR A 34 -2.24 8.04 12.49
N LEU A 35 -2.79 7.54 11.40
CA LEU A 35 -1.99 7.15 10.24
C LEU A 35 -1.49 8.40 9.50
N ASP A 36 -0.23 8.38 9.10
CA ASP A 36 0.38 9.39 8.27
C ASP A 36 0.93 8.69 7.03
N ILE A 37 0.29 8.92 5.90
CA ILE A 37 0.59 8.23 4.64
C ILE A 37 0.97 9.28 3.60
N HIS A 38 2.20 9.23 3.13
CA HIS A 38 2.71 10.09 2.09
C HIS A 38 2.94 9.28 0.82
N VAL A 39 2.32 9.70 -0.29
CA VAL A 39 2.44 9.01 -1.57
C VAL A 39 3.13 9.92 -2.58
N THR A 40 4.20 9.41 -3.20
CA THR A 40 4.92 10.11 -4.26
C THR A 40 4.67 9.39 -5.60
N LEU A 41 4.20 10.13 -6.58
CA LEU A 41 3.99 9.64 -7.94
C LEU A 41 5.18 10.06 -8.78
N LYS A 42 5.94 9.07 -9.26
CA LYS A 42 7.21 9.29 -9.96
C LYS A 42 7.44 8.18 -10.98
N LYS A 43 8.49 8.29 -11.77
CA LYS A 43 8.92 7.20 -12.66
C LYS A 43 9.67 6.16 -11.84
N ILE A 44 9.25 4.90 -11.95
CA ILE A 44 9.91 3.78 -11.28
C ILE A 44 10.19 2.73 -12.36
N ASP A 45 11.45 2.33 -12.52
CA ASP A 45 11.84 1.43 -13.59
C ASP A 45 11.89 -0.05 -13.19
N ASP A 46 12.03 -0.35 -11.90
CA ASP A 46 12.24 -1.70 -11.40
C ASP A 46 11.05 -2.28 -10.63
N ALA A 47 9.97 -1.53 -10.51
CA ALA A 47 8.75 -1.98 -9.84
C ALA A 47 7.59 -1.07 -10.20
N TYR A 48 6.36 -1.48 -9.86
CA TYR A 48 5.18 -0.63 -10.01
C TYR A 48 5.02 0.33 -8.83
N GLY A 49 5.45 -0.10 -7.64
CA GLY A 49 5.37 0.70 -6.45
C GLY A 49 6.19 0.15 -5.30
N TYR A 50 6.29 0.93 -4.24
CA TYR A 50 6.98 0.56 -3.00
C TYR A 50 6.22 1.09 -1.79
N CYS A 51 6.33 0.37 -0.68
CA CYS A 51 5.84 0.82 0.61
C CYS A 51 6.96 0.70 1.63
N MET A 52 7.25 1.82 2.30
CA MET A 52 8.28 1.88 3.34
C MET A 52 7.63 2.31 4.65
N SER A 53 7.90 1.57 5.73
CA SER A 53 7.39 1.86 7.06
C SER A 53 8.44 2.62 7.85
N GLU A 54 8.12 3.86 8.25
CA GLU A 54 8.96 4.64 9.17
C GLU A 54 8.64 4.26 10.63
N SER A 55 7.38 3.90 10.88
CA SER A 55 6.88 3.37 12.14
C SER A 55 5.59 2.62 11.82
N ASN A 56 4.90 2.09 12.84
CA ASN A 56 3.63 1.41 12.58
C ASN A 56 2.46 2.39 12.30
N ARG A 57 2.75 3.69 12.18
CA ARG A 57 1.74 4.71 11.85
C ARG A 57 2.18 5.65 10.74
N GLU A 58 3.46 5.63 10.33
CA GLU A 58 4.02 6.54 9.33
C GLU A 58 4.57 5.75 8.16
N PHE A 59 4.10 6.07 6.95
CA PHE A 59 4.41 5.31 5.75
C PHE A 59 4.72 6.21 4.58
N GLU A 60 5.72 5.80 3.79
CA GLU A 60 6.03 6.37 2.49
C GLU A 60 5.65 5.36 1.43
N ILE A 61 4.86 5.80 0.45
CA ILE A 61 4.49 4.97 -0.70
C ILE A 61 4.98 5.66 -1.96
N GLU A 62 5.54 4.89 -2.89
CA GLU A 62 5.88 5.35 -4.22
C GLU A 62 5.10 4.54 -5.24
N VAL A 63 4.58 5.21 -6.27
CA VAL A 63 3.82 4.55 -7.34
C VAL A 63 4.29 5.11 -8.68
N ASP A 64 4.48 4.23 -9.66
CA ASP A 64 4.88 4.62 -11.01
C ASP A 64 3.72 5.37 -11.69
N LYS A 65 3.94 6.65 -11.98
CA LYS A 65 2.93 7.51 -12.59
C LYS A 65 2.63 7.18 -14.05
N ARG A 66 3.42 6.30 -14.68
CA ARG A 66 3.23 5.90 -16.08
C ARG A 66 2.27 4.75 -16.26
N LEU A 67 1.83 4.11 -15.18
CA LEU A 67 0.92 2.96 -15.23
C LEU A 67 -0.45 3.37 -15.80
N GLY A 68 -1.09 2.47 -16.54
CA GLY A 68 -2.47 2.64 -16.94
C GLY A 68 -3.39 2.65 -15.72
N LYS A 69 -4.58 3.18 -15.87
CA LYS A 69 -5.50 3.46 -14.75
C LYS A 69 -5.75 2.26 -13.85
N ASN A 70 -6.10 1.09 -14.43
CA ASN A 70 -6.39 -0.09 -13.64
C ASN A 70 -5.17 -0.60 -12.86
N GLN A 71 -4.01 -0.64 -13.50
CA GLN A 71 -2.77 -1.04 -12.84
C GLN A 71 -2.35 -0.04 -11.78
N PHE A 72 -2.58 1.25 -12.04
CA PHE A 72 -2.29 2.33 -11.08
C PHE A 72 -3.11 2.13 -9.80
N ILE A 73 -4.42 1.94 -9.94
CA ILE A 73 -5.32 1.70 -8.81
C ILE A 73 -4.92 0.43 -8.07
N SER A 74 -4.67 -0.65 -8.81
CA SER A 74 -4.27 -1.93 -8.23
C SER A 74 -2.98 -1.81 -7.43
N THR A 75 -2.02 -1.04 -7.93
CA THR A 75 -0.74 -0.81 -7.24
C THR A 75 -0.94 -0.04 -5.93
N VAL A 76 -1.77 1.01 -5.94
CA VAL A 76 -2.08 1.75 -4.71
C VAL A 76 -2.72 0.82 -3.67
N ILE A 77 -3.66 -0.03 -4.10
CA ILE A 77 -4.28 -1.03 -3.22
C ILE A 77 -3.21 -1.96 -2.64
N HIS A 78 -2.33 -2.49 -3.48
CA HIS A 78 -1.26 -3.40 -3.06
C HIS A 78 -0.38 -2.78 -1.97
N GLU A 79 0.08 -1.54 -2.19
CA GLU A 79 0.91 -0.87 -1.21
C GLU A 79 0.14 -0.56 0.09
N MET A 80 -1.14 -0.27 -0.01
CA MET A 80 -1.98 -0.06 1.17
C MET A 80 -2.23 -1.35 1.95
N VAL A 81 -2.21 -2.51 1.30
CA VAL A 81 -2.22 -3.79 2.02
C VAL A 81 -0.97 -3.90 2.89
N HIS A 82 0.19 -3.49 2.38
CA HIS A 82 1.42 -3.47 3.18
C HIS A 82 1.31 -2.49 4.37
N VAL A 83 0.71 -1.32 4.17
CA VAL A 83 0.44 -0.39 5.28
C VAL A 83 -0.35 -1.10 6.39
N TRP A 84 -1.42 -1.80 6.02
CA TRP A 84 -2.24 -2.55 6.97
C TRP A 84 -1.44 -3.65 7.67
N GLN A 85 -0.58 -4.37 6.94
CA GLN A 85 0.27 -5.41 7.52
C GLN A 85 1.23 -4.84 8.57
N TYR A 86 1.85 -3.70 8.28
CA TYR A 86 2.73 -3.01 9.24
C TYR A 86 1.94 -2.41 10.40
N ALA A 87 0.84 -1.72 10.11
CA ALA A 87 0.05 -1.03 11.12
C ALA A 87 -0.54 -1.99 12.16
N THR A 88 -0.89 -3.21 11.72
CA THR A 88 -1.39 -4.27 12.60
C THR A 88 -0.29 -5.16 13.16
N LYS A 89 0.96 -4.84 12.86
CA LYS A 89 2.16 -5.55 13.35
C LYS A 89 2.26 -7.00 12.90
N GLN A 90 1.61 -7.36 11.81
CA GLN A 90 1.80 -8.67 11.17
C GLN A 90 3.17 -8.74 10.52
N LEU A 91 3.55 -7.64 9.85
CA LEU A 91 4.86 -7.46 9.24
C LEU A 91 5.64 -6.46 10.07
N THR A 92 6.83 -6.86 10.55
CA THR A 92 7.68 -6.00 11.36
C THR A 92 9.11 -6.02 10.83
N GLN A 93 9.80 -4.90 11.01
CA GLN A 93 11.20 -4.77 10.63
C GLN A 93 12.01 -4.36 11.87
N LYS A 94 13.17 -5.02 12.08
CA LYS A 94 14.10 -4.66 13.14
C LYS A 94 15.50 -4.63 12.53
N GLY A 95 15.99 -3.42 12.25
CA GLY A 95 17.23 -3.26 11.50
C GLY A 95 17.10 -3.86 10.11
N CYS A 96 17.96 -4.84 9.78
CA CYS A 96 17.93 -5.52 8.48
C CYS A 96 17.02 -6.76 8.48
N LYS A 97 16.33 -7.04 9.57
CA LYS A 97 15.52 -8.26 9.71
C LYS A 97 14.05 -7.98 9.46
N GLU A 98 13.38 -8.94 8.79
CA GLU A 98 11.96 -8.90 8.51
C GLU A 98 11.25 -10.09 9.13
N PHE A 99 10.16 -9.82 9.84
CA PHE A 99 9.37 -10.85 10.53
C PHE A 99 7.93 -10.82 10.08
N TRP A 100 7.36 -11.98 9.87
CA TRP A 100 5.94 -12.13 9.57
C TRP A 100 5.29 -12.94 10.69
N ARG A 101 4.41 -12.27 11.44
CA ARG A 101 3.71 -12.88 12.58
C ARG A 101 4.70 -13.55 13.55
N GLY A 102 5.82 -12.86 13.79
CA GLY A 102 6.85 -13.30 14.70
C GLY A 102 7.90 -14.25 14.15
N LYS A 103 7.74 -14.73 12.92
CA LYS A 103 8.72 -15.63 12.28
C LYS A 103 9.64 -14.84 11.34
N ASP A 104 10.93 -15.16 11.42
CA ASP A 104 11.98 -14.52 10.61
C ASP A 104 11.91 -15.01 9.15
N TYR A 105 11.73 -14.07 8.22
CA TYR A 105 11.74 -14.31 6.77
C TYR A 105 12.77 -13.43 6.07
N THR A 106 13.78 -12.95 6.80
CA THR A 106 14.75 -11.97 6.27
C THR A 106 15.40 -12.42 4.96
N ASP A 107 15.71 -13.72 4.83
CA ASP A 107 16.38 -14.26 3.65
C ASP A 107 15.43 -14.91 2.65
N ALA A 108 14.12 -14.73 2.81
CA ALA A 108 13.15 -15.32 1.89
C ALA A 108 13.18 -14.62 0.52
N TYR A 109 13.14 -15.40 -0.55
CA TYR A 109 12.93 -14.85 -1.89
C TYR A 109 11.58 -14.18 -1.95
N TYR A 110 11.42 -13.17 -2.84
CA TYR A 110 10.18 -12.44 -3.02
C TYR A 110 8.96 -13.36 -3.15
N SER A 111 9.08 -14.42 -3.97
CA SER A 111 7.99 -15.38 -4.18
C SER A 111 7.60 -16.18 -2.93
N ASN A 112 8.47 -16.22 -1.92
CA ASN A 112 8.23 -16.94 -0.67
C ASN A 112 7.89 -16.03 0.51
N GLN A 113 7.79 -14.72 0.27
CA GLN A 113 7.42 -13.77 1.30
C GLN A 113 5.91 -13.82 1.52
N PRO A 114 5.44 -14.23 2.72
CA PRO A 114 4.01 -14.39 2.94
C PRO A 114 3.22 -13.08 2.83
N TRP A 115 3.84 -11.95 3.17
CA TRP A 115 3.19 -10.64 3.04
C TRP A 115 2.96 -10.26 1.57
N GLU A 116 3.84 -10.66 0.66
CA GLU A 116 3.65 -10.39 -0.76
C GLU A 116 2.57 -11.30 -1.35
N ARG A 117 2.56 -12.56 -0.96
CA ARG A 117 1.50 -13.47 -1.41
C ARG A 117 0.12 -13.01 -0.95
N GLN A 118 0.02 -12.56 0.30
CA GLN A 118 -1.22 -12.02 0.83
C GLN A 118 -1.64 -10.76 0.06
N ALA A 119 -0.70 -9.84 -0.17
CA ALA A 119 -0.98 -8.60 -0.89
C ALA A 119 -1.45 -8.87 -2.32
N LEU A 120 -0.82 -9.82 -3.02
CA LEU A 120 -1.23 -10.18 -4.38
C LEU A 120 -2.64 -10.75 -4.43
N ARG A 121 -3.02 -11.58 -3.45
CA ARG A 121 -4.38 -12.11 -3.38
C ARG A 121 -5.40 -11.01 -3.08
N MET A 122 -5.10 -10.19 -2.09
CA MET A 122 -6.01 -9.14 -1.64
C MET A 122 -6.22 -8.06 -2.67
N GLU A 123 -5.17 -7.66 -3.41
CA GLU A 123 -5.33 -6.61 -4.41
C GLU A 123 -6.35 -6.96 -5.48
N LYS A 124 -6.38 -8.21 -5.92
CA LYS A 124 -7.33 -8.66 -6.95
C LYS A 124 -8.77 -8.58 -6.45
N SER A 125 -9.01 -9.07 -5.26
CA SER A 125 -10.33 -9.08 -4.63
C SER A 125 -10.79 -7.65 -4.33
N ILE A 126 -9.92 -6.85 -3.75
CA ILE A 126 -10.24 -5.47 -3.35
C ILE A 126 -10.45 -4.59 -4.59
N LEU A 127 -9.69 -4.79 -5.66
CA LEU A 127 -9.88 -4.04 -6.90
C LEU A 127 -11.29 -4.24 -7.45
N LYS A 128 -11.79 -5.47 -7.43
CA LYS A 128 -13.17 -5.76 -7.86
C LYS A 128 -14.18 -5.02 -6.98
N GLU A 129 -14.01 -5.07 -5.66
CA GLU A 129 -14.90 -4.38 -4.73
C GLU A 129 -14.85 -2.86 -4.95
N TYR A 130 -13.66 -2.30 -5.11
CA TYR A 130 -13.48 -0.87 -5.31
C TYR A 130 -14.19 -0.39 -6.57
N LYS A 131 -14.02 -1.11 -7.69
CA LYS A 131 -14.69 -0.79 -8.95
C LYS A 131 -16.20 -0.87 -8.83
N ARG A 132 -16.71 -1.90 -8.16
CA ARG A 132 -18.14 -2.07 -7.92
C ARG A 132 -18.68 -0.92 -7.07
N ASP A 133 -18.01 -0.59 -5.98
CA ASP A 133 -18.46 0.40 -5.00
C ASP A 133 -18.36 1.82 -5.55
N THR A 134 -17.40 2.10 -6.41
CA THR A 134 -17.20 3.41 -7.02
C THR A 134 -17.76 3.54 -8.43
N LYS A 135 -18.24 2.45 -8.99
CA LYS A 135 -18.85 2.38 -10.33
C LYS A 135 -17.93 2.83 -11.46
N ILE A 136 -16.64 2.49 -11.35
CA ILE A 136 -15.67 2.77 -12.41
C ILE A 136 -15.30 1.51 -13.20
#